data_020e843247eccc61d302c98fd24290be
#
_entry.id   020e843247eccc61d302c98fd24290be
#
_cell.length_a   1.000
_cell.length_b   1.000
_cell.length_c   1.000
_cell.angle_alpha   90.00
_cell.angle_beta   90.00
_cell.angle_gamma   90.00
#
_symmetry.space_group_name_H-M   'P 1'
#
loop_
_entity.id
_entity.type
_entity.pdbx_description
1 polymer ?
#
loop_
_entity_poly.entity_id
_entity_poly.type
_entity_poly.pdbx_seq_one_letter_code
_entity_poly.pdbx_strand_id
1 'polypeptide(L)'
;FEGHYPVDKLAVNTTLQDNTGFVFDGIGFVLKGYVKCTDENYVAQVEMYIDGNLIETANLPVAKASSIDDRRVDLFHRYQLQNAKHEISFKWLNPHKDAHIYLGEAVIYSDKQNFN
;
A
#
# COMPACT_ATOMS: atom_id res chain seq x y z
N PHE A 1 -17.00 5.66 4.08
CA PHE A 1 -16.94 5.23 5.47
C PHE A 1 -17.41 6.33 6.40
N GLU A 2 -18.37 6.03 7.19
CA GLU A 2 -18.81 6.97 8.23
C GLU A 2 -17.69 7.14 9.26
N GLY A 3 -17.33 8.40 9.55
CA GLY A 3 -16.26 8.70 10.47
C GLY A 3 -14.86 8.57 9.89
N HIS A 4 -14.73 8.28 8.60
CA HIS A 4 -13.45 8.17 7.91
C HIS A 4 -13.42 9.15 6.74
N TYR A 5 -12.60 10.17 6.86
CA TYR A 5 -12.52 11.24 5.86
C TYR A 5 -11.14 11.26 5.23
N PRO A 6 -11.06 11.26 3.88
CA PRO A 6 -9.75 11.42 3.23
C PRO A 6 -9.23 12.83 3.49
N VAL A 7 -8.06 12.94 4.07
CA VAL A 7 -7.46 14.22 4.45
C VAL A 7 -6.17 14.52 3.73
N ASP A 8 -5.54 13.50 3.14
CA ASP A 8 -4.27 13.70 2.46
C ASP A 8 -4.03 12.62 1.44
N LYS A 9 -3.13 12.91 0.51
CA LYS A 9 -2.62 11.95 -0.46
C LYS A 9 -1.11 12.00 -0.41
N LEU A 10 -0.51 10.88 -0.04
CA LEU A 10 0.92 10.77 0.07
C LEU A 10 1.47 10.13 -1.20
N ALA A 11 2.33 10.85 -1.92
CA ALA A 11 2.97 10.33 -3.11
C ALA A 11 4.16 9.47 -2.70
N VAL A 12 3.95 8.16 -2.59
CA VAL A 12 5.02 7.21 -2.28
C VAL A 12 5.92 7.03 -3.49
N ASN A 13 5.34 6.76 -4.66
CA ASN A 13 5.97 6.73 -5.98
C ASN A 13 7.33 6.04 -5.98
N THR A 14 7.38 4.83 -5.47
CA THR A 14 8.61 4.05 -5.39
C THR A 14 8.36 2.59 -5.72
N THR A 15 9.42 1.87 -6.00
CA THR A 15 9.37 0.41 -6.16
C THR A 15 9.70 -0.22 -4.81
N LEU A 16 8.96 -1.27 -4.46
CA LEU A 16 9.19 -1.99 -3.20
C LEU A 16 10.58 -2.60 -3.17
N GLN A 17 11.33 -2.29 -2.14
CA GLN A 17 12.64 -2.85 -1.86
C GLN A 17 12.76 -3.07 -0.36
N ASP A 18 13.88 -3.61 0.08
CA ASP A 18 14.15 -3.72 1.52
C ASP A 18 14.09 -2.31 2.14
N ASN A 19 13.43 -2.20 3.27
CA ASN A 19 13.26 -0.95 4.01
C ASN A 19 12.33 0.08 3.36
N THR A 20 11.58 -0.31 2.32
CA THR A 20 10.58 0.57 1.77
C THR A 20 9.44 0.75 2.78
N GLY A 21 9.00 1.99 2.94
CA GLY A 21 7.90 2.29 3.83
C GLY A 21 7.51 3.75 3.76
N PHE A 22 6.54 4.13 4.57
CA PHE A 22 6.11 5.52 4.67
C PHE A 22 5.50 5.78 6.05
N VAL A 23 5.37 7.06 6.37
CA VAL A 23 4.81 7.51 7.64
C VAL A 23 3.61 8.41 7.35
N PHE A 24 2.55 8.27 8.13
CA PHE A 24 1.39 9.13 8.01
C PHE A 24 0.77 9.41 9.38
N ASP A 25 -0.01 10.48 9.46
CA ASP A 25 -0.84 10.79 10.62
C ASP A 25 -2.30 10.57 10.26
N GLY A 26 -3.01 9.74 11.03
CA GLY A 26 -4.42 9.47 10.78
C GLY A 26 -4.89 8.17 11.40
N ILE A 27 -6.07 7.74 10.97
CA ILE A 27 -6.70 6.52 11.46
C ILE A 27 -6.74 5.41 10.41
N GLY A 28 -6.26 5.68 9.21
CA GLY A 28 -6.28 4.67 8.16
C GLY A 28 -5.65 5.14 6.87
N PHE A 29 -5.46 4.20 5.97
CA PHE A 29 -4.86 4.48 4.66
C PHE A 29 -5.32 3.46 3.62
N VAL A 30 -5.20 3.85 2.36
CA VAL A 30 -5.30 2.96 1.21
C VAL A 30 -4.07 3.21 0.34
N LEU A 31 -3.26 2.19 0.13
CA LEU A 31 -2.06 2.27 -0.70
C LEU A 31 -2.35 1.65 -2.05
N LYS A 32 -2.17 2.41 -3.11
CA LYS A 32 -2.42 1.98 -4.48
C LYS A 32 -1.13 1.67 -5.20
N GLY A 33 -1.19 0.69 -6.07
CA GLY A 33 -0.02 0.31 -6.86
C GLY A 33 -0.32 -0.89 -7.74
N TYR A 34 0.75 -1.53 -8.21
CA TYR A 34 0.60 -2.74 -9.03
C TYR A 34 1.88 -3.56 -9.00
N VAL A 35 1.74 -4.83 -9.39
CA VAL A 35 2.88 -5.75 -9.57
C VAL A 35 3.08 -5.98 -11.05
N LYS A 36 4.33 -5.88 -11.50
CA LYS A 36 4.71 -6.16 -12.88
C LYS A 36 5.76 -7.25 -12.90
N CYS A 37 5.57 -8.26 -13.74
CA CYS A 37 6.52 -9.36 -13.88
C CYS A 37 6.42 -9.96 -15.29
N THR A 38 7.51 -10.49 -15.82
CA THR A 38 7.51 -11.22 -17.09
C THR A 38 6.73 -12.52 -16.99
N ASP A 39 6.68 -13.11 -15.78
CA ASP A 39 5.85 -14.29 -15.50
C ASP A 39 4.49 -13.84 -14.97
N GLU A 40 3.46 -13.96 -15.81
CA GLU A 40 2.10 -13.53 -15.47
C GLU A 40 1.46 -14.37 -14.35
N ASN A 41 2.02 -15.52 -14.06
CA ASN A 41 1.52 -16.40 -13.01
C ASN A 41 2.19 -16.15 -11.67
N TYR A 42 3.16 -15.23 -11.63
CA TYR A 42 3.82 -14.86 -10.39
C TYR A 42 2.85 -14.16 -9.46
N VAL A 43 2.91 -14.51 -8.18
CA VAL A 43 2.16 -13.84 -7.12
C VAL A 43 3.15 -13.39 -6.07
N ALA A 44 3.25 -12.08 -5.86
CA ALA A 44 4.14 -11.55 -4.86
C ALA A 44 3.56 -11.76 -3.46
N GLN A 45 4.38 -12.22 -2.53
CA GLN A 45 4.00 -12.35 -1.12
C GLN A 45 4.69 -11.25 -0.35
N VAL A 46 3.92 -10.37 0.25
CA VAL A 46 4.43 -9.19 0.93
C VAL A 46 3.82 -9.09 2.32
N GLU A 47 4.68 -8.99 3.33
CA GLU A 47 4.24 -8.71 4.69
C GLU A 47 4.15 -7.20 4.89
N MET A 48 3.06 -6.75 5.50
CA MET A 48 2.89 -5.35 5.87
C MET A 48 2.96 -5.21 7.38
N TYR A 49 3.76 -4.24 7.82
CA TYR A 49 3.95 -3.93 9.23
C TYR A 49 3.44 -2.53 9.53
N ILE A 50 2.78 -2.38 10.66
CA ILE A 50 2.41 -1.06 11.19
C ILE A 50 3.08 -0.91 12.54
N ASP A 51 3.89 0.13 12.68
CA ASP A 51 4.62 0.44 13.91
C ASP A 51 5.46 -0.75 14.42
N GLY A 52 6.05 -1.49 13.47
CA GLY A 52 6.90 -2.63 13.76
C GLY A 52 6.16 -3.94 13.99
N ASN A 53 4.84 -3.95 13.93
CA ASN A 53 4.03 -5.15 14.16
C ASN A 53 3.51 -5.70 12.83
N LEU A 54 3.64 -7.01 12.64
CA LEU A 54 3.10 -7.67 11.46
C LEU A 54 1.57 -7.63 11.49
N ILE A 55 0.99 -7.02 10.47
CA ILE A 55 -0.46 -6.85 10.37
C ILE A 55 -1.07 -7.86 9.40
N GLU A 56 -0.47 -8.04 8.24
CA GLU A 56 -0.98 -8.99 7.26
C GLU A 56 0.10 -9.45 6.31
N THR A 57 -0.12 -10.62 5.71
CA THR A 57 0.67 -11.11 4.58
C THR A 57 -0.25 -11.13 3.37
N ALA A 58 0.07 -10.33 2.37
CA ALA A 58 -0.75 -10.17 1.18
C ALA A 58 -0.17 -10.96 0.01
N ASN A 59 -1.07 -11.49 -0.82
CA ASN A 59 -0.72 -12.12 -2.09
C ASN A 59 -1.14 -11.16 -3.20
N LEU A 60 -0.15 -10.64 -3.93
CA LEU A 60 -0.37 -9.61 -4.94
C LEU A 60 -0.12 -10.19 -6.33
N PRO A 61 -1.18 -10.43 -7.11
CA PRO A 61 -1.01 -10.95 -8.47
C PRO A 61 -0.47 -9.89 -9.42
N VAL A 62 0.13 -10.37 -10.51
CA VAL A 62 0.65 -9.50 -11.56
C VAL A 62 -0.49 -8.81 -12.29
N ALA A 63 -0.34 -7.51 -12.53
CA ALA A 63 -1.31 -6.74 -13.31
C ALA A 63 -1.29 -7.20 -14.76
N LYS A 64 -2.47 -7.51 -15.32
CA LYS A 64 -2.60 -8.00 -16.68
C LYS A 64 -2.60 -6.84 -17.68
N ALA A 65 -2.05 -7.09 -18.87
CA ALA A 65 -1.98 -6.09 -19.92
C ALA A 65 -3.35 -5.52 -20.31
N SER A 66 -4.40 -6.32 -20.18
CA SER A 66 -5.76 -5.88 -20.49
C SER A 66 -6.30 -4.82 -19.53
N SER A 67 -5.66 -4.63 -18.40
CA SER A 67 -6.06 -3.65 -17.40
C SER A 67 -5.04 -2.51 -17.29
N ILE A 68 -4.47 -2.10 -18.41
CA ILE A 68 -3.42 -1.07 -18.44
C ILE A 68 -3.85 0.22 -17.74
N ASP A 69 -5.06 0.66 -17.99
CA ASP A 69 -5.56 1.93 -17.43
C ASP A 69 -5.92 1.80 -15.95
N ASP A 70 -6.12 0.58 -15.48
CA ASP A 70 -6.52 0.28 -14.11
C ASP A 70 -5.47 -0.52 -13.35
N ARG A 71 -4.20 -0.38 -13.71
CA ARG A 71 -3.11 -1.10 -13.06
C ARG A 71 -2.96 -0.74 -11.60
N ARG A 72 -3.28 0.50 -11.27
CA ARG A 72 -3.19 0.96 -9.89
C ARG A 72 -4.42 0.50 -9.15
N VAL A 73 -4.24 -0.54 -8.37
CA VAL A 73 -5.31 -1.10 -7.54
C VAL A 73 -4.94 -0.89 -6.08
N ASP A 74 -5.90 -1.11 -5.20
CA ASP A 74 -5.66 -1.01 -3.78
C ASP A 74 -4.88 -2.24 -3.34
N LEU A 75 -3.58 -2.08 -3.10
CA LEU A 75 -2.71 -3.17 -2.66
C LEU A 75 -2.89 -3.46 -1.18
N PHE A 76 -2.94 -2.42 -0.37
CA PHE A 76 -3.07 -2.51 1.08
C PHE A 76 -4.05 -1.47 1.57
N HIS A 77 -4.77 -1.81 2.63
CA HIS A 77 -5.64 -0.85 3.30
C HIS A 77 -5.82 -1.26 4.75
N ARG A 78 -5.92 -0.26 5.62
CA ARG A 78 -6.27 -0.44 7.03
C ARG A 78 -7.04 0.77 7.50
N TYR A 79 -8.05 0.50 8.33
CA TYR A 79 -8.91 1.51 8.92
C TYR A 79 -8.99 1.28 10.42
N GLN A 80 -9.59 2.22 11.13
CA GLN A 80 -9.82 2.11 12.57
C GLN A 80 -8.53 2.00 13.38
N LEU A 81 -7.47 2.62 12.90
CA LEU A 81 -6.24 2.75 13.66
C LEU A 81 -6.40 3.87 14.68
N GLN A 82 -5.55 3.88 15.70
CA GLN A 82 -5.50 5.00 16.63
C GLN A 82 -5.10 6.26 15.86
N ASN A 83 -5.78 7.38 16.14
CA ASN A 83 -5.48 8.64 15.48
C ASN A 83 -4.12 9.17 15.97
N ALA A 84 -3.08 8.80 15.25
CA ALA A 84 -1.70 9.08 15.62
C ALA A 84 -0.81 8.92 14.40
N LYS A 85 0.47 9.20 14.59
CA LYS A 85 1.49 8.96 13.59
C LYS A 85 1.78 7.46 13.52
N HIS A 86 1.73 6.91 12.33
CA HIS A 86 2.00 5.49 12.07
C HIS A 86 3.10 5.31 11.05
N GLU A 87 3.94 4.32 11.27
CA GLU A 87 4.99 3.93 10.33
C GLU A 87 4.59 2.62 9.65
N ILE A 88 4.50 2.65 8.33
CA ILE A 88 4.17 1.48 7.54
C ILE A 88 5.44 0.97 6.89
N SER A 89 5.69 -0.33 7.01
CA SER A 89 6.84 -0.96 6.36
C SER A 89 6.44 -2.28 5.74
N PHE A 90 7.27 -2.77 4.83
CA PHE A 90 6.97 -3.96 4.04
C PHE A 90 8.16 -4.89 3.99
N LYS A 91 7.87 -6.20 3.84
CA LYS A 91 8.88 -7.21 3.58
C LYS A 91 8.39 -8.09 2.43
N TRP A 92 9.17 -8.13 1.36
CA TRP A 92 8.87 -8.95 0.20
C TRP A 92 9.44 -10.35 0.44
N LEU A 93 8.57 -11.34 0.59
CA LEU A 93 8.98 -12.68 1.02
C LEU A 93 9.56 -13.53 -0.11
N ASN A 94 9.08 -13.33 -1.34
CA ASN A 94 9.46 -14.15 -2.49
C ASN A 94 9.91 -13.31 -3.69
N PRO A 95 10.97 -12.53 -3.56
CA PRO A 95 11.42 -11.67 -4.66
C PRO A 95 11.69 -12.47 -5.94
N HIS A 96 11.40 -11.85 -7.08
CA HIS A 96 11.68 -12.40 -8.39
C HIS A 96 12.47 -11.36 -9.17
N LYS A 97 13.53 -11.81 -9.85
CA LYS A 97 14.45 -10.89 -10.53
C LYS A 97 13.77 -10.00 -11.59
N ASP A 98 12.70 -10.48 -12.18
CA ASP A 98 11.96 -9.74 -13.22
C ASP A 98 10.67 -9.10 -12.69
N ALA A 99 10.42 -9.18 -11.39
CA ALA A 99 9.23 -8.63 -10.78
C ALA A 99 9.53 -7.27 -10.14
N HIS A 100 8.57 -6.36 -10.28
CA HIS A 100 8.60 -5.05 -9.65
C HIS A 100 7.25 -4.78 -9.01
N ILE A 101 7.27 -4.33 -7.77
CA ILE A 101 6.05 -3.93 -7.06
C ILE A 101 6.10 -2.41 -6.95
N TYR A 102 5.25 -1.75 -7.74
CA TYR A 102 5.17 -0.30 -7.73
C TYR A 102 4.20 0.15 -6.65
N LEU A 103 4.65 1.06 -5.81
CA LEU A 103 3.84 1.72 -4.78
C LEU A 103 3.60 3.15 -5.24
N GLY A 104 2.35 3.49 -5.53
CA GLY A 104 2.01 4.78 -6.09
C GLY A 104 1.59 5.77 -5.02
N GLU A 105 0.31 5.91 -4.83
CA GLU A 105 -0.29 6.92 -3.95
C GLU A 105 -0.93 6.24 -2.75
N ALA A 106 -0.75 6.83 -1.57
CA ALA A 106 -1.46 6.43 -0.36
C ALA A 106 -2.48 7.52 -0.03
N VAL A 107 -3.74 7.13 0.09
CA VAL A 107 -4.80 8.02 0.57
C VAL A 107 -4.90 7.86 2.07
N ILE A 108 -4.80 8.96 2.80
CA ILE A 108 -4.79 8.98 4.26
C ILE A 108 -6.14 9.45 4.77
N TYR A 109 -6.66 8.75 5.77
CA TYR A 109 -7.96 9.03 6.37
C TYR A 109 -7.83 9.50 7.80
N SER A 110 -8.76 10.35 8.21
CA SER A 110 -8.87 10.85 9.58
C SER A 110 -10.30 10.64 10.09
N ASP A 111 -10.46 10.68 11.39
CA ASP A 111 -11.79 10.66 12.02
C ASP A 111 -12.45 12.03 12.06
N LYS A 112 -11.78 13.07 11.56
CA LYS A 112 -12.28 14.44 11.51
C LYS A 112 -12.22 14.98 10.10
N GLN A 113 -13.29 15.67 9.69
CA GLN A 113 -13.26 16.41 8.43
C GLN A 113 -12.28 17.58 8.57
N ASN A 114 -11.54 17.81 7.49
CA ASN A 114 -10.61 18.92 7.44
C ASN A 114 -11.32 20.14 6.86
N PHE A 115 -11.74 21.04 7.75
CA PHE A 115 -12.39 22.29 7.37
C PHE A 115 -11.36 23.43 7.43
N ASN A 116 -10.89 23.82 6.29
CA ASN A 116 -10.04 25.03 6.23
C ASN A 116 -10.42 25.85 5.04
#